data_6149c62259ac72bdb6fac55e489c65fb
#
_entry.id   6149c62259ac72bdb6fac55e489c65fb
#
_cell.length_a   1.000
_cell.length_b   1.000
_cell.length_c   1.000
_cell.angle_alpha   90.00
_cell.angle_beta   90.00
_cell.angle_gamma   90.00
#
_symmetry.space_group_name_H-M   'P 1'
#
loop_
_entity.id
_entity.type
_entity.pdbx_description
1 polymer ?
#
loop_
_entity_poly.entity_id
_entity_poly.type
_entity_poly.pdbx_seq_one_letter_code
_entity_poly.pdbx_strand_id
1 'polypeptide(L)'
;MVNSYIRPTDIRNMQHKHVEIIRREWTYLRLSLPPSKGHTFPITTMPWAVKVYERIRRRQEIELGRDIHPEDHVFMPSASSRDSAMKLLARQFEIVLEVTGLKLSTAGETRTLYSLRHSSIMFRLLFGRTVDTLTLARNARTSPEMIDRFYAATLQGARNVGELQKQAAPASLQIAPEAVVPSRNHQD
;
A
#
# COMPACT_ATOMS: atom_id res chain seq x y z
N MET A 1 -2.11 4.92 -6.07
CA MET A 1 -1.47 3.61 -6.35
C MET A 1 -0.33 3.30 -5.38
N VAL A 2 0.65 4.16 -5.16
CA VAL A 2 1.81 3.86 -4.28
C VAL A 2 1.40 3.46 -2.86
N ASN A 3 0.33 4.04 -2.32
CA ASN A 3 -0.17 3.75 -0.97
C ASN A 3 -1.34 2.75 -0.92
N SER A 4 -1.72 2.14 -2.05
CA SER A 4 -2.98 1.37 -2.14
C SER A 4 -2.90 0.07 -2.93
N TYR A 5 -1.76 -0.30 -3.48
CA TYR A 5 -1.55 -1.55 -4.26
C TYR A 5 -2.48 -1.74 -5.48
N ILE A 6 -3.37 -0.78 -5.78
CA ILE A 6 -4.34 -0.90 -6.87
C ILE A 6 -3.68 -0.92 -8.25
N ARG A 7 -4.31 -1.62 -9.18
CA ARG A 7 -3.89 -1.68 -10.59
C ARG A 7 -4.47 -0.48 -11.36
N PRO A 8 -3.91 -0.11 -12.52
CA PRO A 8 -4.55 0.85 -13.42
C PRO A 8 -5.99 0.46 -13.80
N THR A 9 -6.27 -0.83 -13.97
CA THR A 9 -7.64 -1.33 -14.22
C THR A 9 -8.59 -1.08 -13.06
N ASP A 10 -8.11 -1.12 -11.82
CA ASP A 10 -8.91 -0.80 -10.64
C ASP A 10 -9.26 0.70 -10.62
N ILE A 11 -8.31 1.57 -10.99
CA ILE A 11 -8.53 3.04 -11.09
C ILE A 11 -9.64 3.35 -12.09
N ARG A 12 -9.67 2.65 -13.22
CA ARG A 12 -10.64 2.87 -14.28
C ARG A 12 -12.08 2.85 -13.76
N ASN A 13 -12.42 1.89 -12.92
CA ASN A 13 -13.78 1.60 -12.48
C ASN A 13 -14.05 1.96 -11.02
N MET A 14 -13.07 2.58 -10.32
CA MET A 14 -13.24 2.93 -8.92
C MET A 14 -14.23 4.06 -8.75
N GLN A 15 -15.29 3.81 -7.98
CA GLN A 15 -16.31 4.76 -7.56
C GLN A 15 -16.19 5.03 -6.06
N HIS A 16 -16.78 6.10 -5.57
CA HIS A 16 -16.71 6.46 -4.16
C HIS A 16 -17.36 5.41 -3.25
N LYS A 17 -18.40 4.70 -3.72
CA LYS A 17 -19.01 3.57 -2.98
C LYS A 17 -18.05 2.42 -2.69
N HIS A 18 -16.96 2.32 -3.42
CA HIS A 18 -15.94 1.30 -3.20
C HIS A 18 -14.91 1.68 -2.13
N VAL A 19 -14.99 2.90 -1.58
CA VAL A 19 -13.99 3.47 -0.68
C VAL A 19 -14.61 3.78 0.67
N GLU A 20 -14.15 3.11 1.70
CA GLU A 20 -14.51 3.36 3.09
C GLU A 20 -13.29 3.88 3.86
N ILE A 21 -13.45 4.97 4.61
CA ILE A 21 -12.41 5.48 5.50
C ILE A 21 -12.58 4.82 6.86
N ILE A 22 -11.60 4.04 7.28
CA ILE A 22 -11.56 3.42 8.61
C ILE A 22 -10.69 4.30 9.53
N ARG A 23 -11.26 4.71 10.67
CA ARG A 23 -10.57 5.43 11.74
C ARG A 23 -10.89 4.76 13.07
N ARG A 24 -10.06 3.81 13.44
CA ARG A 24 -10.11 3.09 14.71
C ARG A 24 -8.71 3.09 15.31
N GLU A 25 -8.23 1.98 15.80
CA GLU A 25 -6.83 1.79 16.18
C GLU A 25 -5.86 2.16 15.02
N TRP A 26 -6.25 1.82 13.78
CA TRP A 26 -5.52 2.15 12.56
C TRP A 26 -6.37 3.01 11.62
N THR A 27 -5.72 3.97 10.96
CA THR A 27 -6.36 4.82 9.94
C THR A 27 -5.95 4.36 8.55
N TYR A 28 -6.92 3.97 7.70
CA TYR A 28 -6.67 3.51 6.35
C TYR A 28 -7.94 3.59 5.48
N LEU A 29 -7.80 3.44 4.17
CA LEU A 29 -8.95 3.17 3.30
C LEU A 29 -9.13 1.66 3.16
N ARG A 30 -10.37 1.20 3.30
CA ARG A 30 -10.82 -0.10 2.85
C ARG A 30 -11.39 0.06 1.44
N LEU A 31 -10.80 -0.64 0.46
CA LEU A 31 -11.20 -0.58 -0.93
C LEU A 31 -11.90 -1.88 -1.33
N SER A 32 -13.23 -1.84 -1.43
CA SER A 32 -14.09 -2.96 -1.83
C SER A 32 -14.33 -2.90 -3.34
N LEU A 33 -13.29 -3.16 -4.11
CA LEU A 33 -13.32 -3.10 -5.57
C LEU A 33 -13.99 -4.33 -6.17
N PRO A 34 -14.58 -4.24 -7.37
CA PRO A 34 -15.12 -5.39 -8.09
C PRO A 34 -14.13 -6.54 -8.18
N PRO A 35 -14.62 -7.79 -8.22
CA PRO A 35 -13.75 -8.96 -8.35
C PRO A 35 -12.87 -8.87 -9.60
N SER A 36 -11.61 -9.19 -9.47
CA SER A 36 -10.64 -9.22 -10.55
C SER A 36 -9.74 -10.44 -10.43
N LYS A 37 -9.66 -11.28 -11.45
CA LYS A 37 -8.83 -12.49 -11.48
C LYS A 37 -9.03 -13.40 -10.25
N GLY A 38 -10.30 -13.59 -9.82
CA GLY A 38 -10.63 -14.43 -8.66
C GLY A 38 -10.39 -13.80 -7.28
N HIS A 39 -9.88 -12.57 -7.21
CA HIS A 39 -9.66 -11.88 -5.94
C HIS A 39 -10.89 -11.07 -5.54
N THR A 40 -11.48 -11.40 -4.38
CA THR A 40 -12.68 -10.75 -3.82
C THR A 40 -12.40 -9.93 -2.57
N PHE A 41 -11.23 -10.12 -1.94
CA PHE A 41 -10.89 -9.44 -0.68
C PHE A 41 -10.72 -7.94 -0.86
N PRO A 42 -11.19 -7.12 0.10
CA PRO A 42 -10.93 -5.68 0.10
C PRO A 42 -9.42 -5.42 0.29
N ILE A 43 -8.97 -4.30 -0.28
CA ILE A 43 -7.59 -3.84 -0.11
C ILE A 43 -7.53 -2.88 1.08
N THR A 44 -6.59 -3.11 1.99
CA THR A 44 -6.21 -2.19 3.06
C THR A 44 -5.05 -1.32 2.58
N THR A 45 -5.23 0.01 2.66
CA THR A 45 -4.21 0.95 2.19
C THR A 45 -3.26 1.38 3.30
N MET A 46 -2.20 2.09 2.91
CA MET A 46 -1.37 2.84 3.85
C MET A 46 -2.15 4.07 4.38
N PRO A 47 -1.85 4.58 5.59
CA PRO A 47 -2.55 5.72 6.20
C PRO A 47 -2.56 6.98 5.33
N TRP A 48 -1.47 7.25 4.61
CA TRP A 48 -1.35 8.40 3.72
C TRP A 48 -2.37 8.43 2.58
N ALA A 49 -2.93 7.28 2.19
CA ALA A 49 -3.97 7.20 1.18
C ALA A 49 -5.24 7.96 1.61
N VAL A 50 -5.53 8.01 2.91
CA VAL A 50 -6.70 8.72 3.45
C VAL A 50 -6.62 10.20 3.13
N LYS A 51 -5.50 10.86 3.46
CA LYS A 51 -5.29 12.29 3.19
C LYS A 51 -5.37 12.62 1.69
N VAL A 52 -4.85 11.72 0.84
CA VAL A 52 -4.94 11.88 -0.61
C VAL A 52 -6.37 11.77 -1.09
N TYR A 53 -7.12 10.78 -0.60
CA TYR A 53 -8.52 10.57 -0.96
C TYR A 53 -9.41 11.74 -0.53
N GLU A 54 -9.23 12.28 0.68
CA GLU A 54 -9.95 13.45 1.16
C GLU A 54 -9.71 14.69 0.30
N ARG A 55 -8.45 14.89 -0.16
CA ARG A 55 -8.14 15.98 -1.11
C ARG A 55 -8.81 15.78 -2.47
N ILE A 56 -8.86 14.52 -2.94
CA ILE A 56 -9.57 14.19 -4.20
C ILE A 56 -11.06 14.54 -4.05
N ARG A 57 -11.71 14.10 -2.97
CA ARG A 57 -13.12 14.41 -2.71
C ARG A 57 -13.38 15.90 -2.71
N ARG A 58 -12.65 16.66 -1.88
CA ARG A 58 -12.82 18.12 -1.78
C ARG A 58 -12.65 18.80 -3.14
N ARG A 59 -11.65 18.39 -3.92
CA ARG A 59 -11.45 18.96 -5.26
C ARG A 59 -12.61 18.67 -6.19
N GLN A 60 -13.14 17.45 -6.15
CA GLN A 60 -14.27 17.05 -6.99
C GLN A 60 -15.56 17.76 -6.59
N GLU A 61 -15.83 17.96 -5.30
CA GLU A 61 -16.97 18.75 -4.82
C GLU A 61 -16.94 20.17 -5.40
N ILE A 62 -15.76 20.78 -5.43
CA ILE A 62 -15.56 22.10 -6.06
C ILE A 62 -15.75 22.03 -7.59
N GLU A 63 -15.15 21.04 -8.26
CA GLU A 63 -15.21 20.88 -9.72
C GLU A 63 -16.64 20.59 -10.21
N LEU A 64 -17.39 19.79 -9.47
CA LEU A 64 -18.76 19.39 -9.82
C LEU A 64 -19.81 20.38 -9.34
N GLY A 65 -19.48 21.29 -8.43
CA GLY A 65 -20.43 22.23 -7.82
C GLY A 65 -21.53 21.58 -6.98
N ARG A 66 -21.30 20.33 -6.53
CA ARG A 66 -22.24 19.55 -5.71
C ARG A 66 -21.49 18.54 -4.84
N ASP A 67 -22.21 17.98 -3.87
CA ASP A 67 -21.71 16.87 -3.07
C ASP A 67 -21.40 15.64 -3.93
N ILE A 68 -20.41 14.86 -3.50
CA ILE A 68 -20.01 13.62 -4.16
C ILE A 68 -21.08 12.56 -3.98
N HIS A 69 -21.53 12.00 -5.08
CA HIS A 69 -22.42 10.84 -5.10
C HIS A 69 -21.62 9.52 -5.00
N PRO A 70 -22.12 8.49 -4.33
CA PRO A 70 -21.44 7.19 -4.23
C PRO A 70 -21.06 6.56 -5.58
N GLU A 71 -21.83 6.81 -6.63
CA GLU A 71 -21.60 6.32 -7.99
C GLU A 71 -20.61 7.16 -8.81
N ASP A 72 -20.19 8.33 -8.30
CA ASP A 72 -19.19 9.14 -8.99
C ASP A 72 -17.85 8.41 -9.00
N HIS A 73 -17.14 8.56 -10.12
CA HIS A 73 -15.80 7.97 -10.23
C HIS A 73 -14.78 8.75 -9.40
N VAL A 74 -13.92 8.04 -8.65
CA VAL A 74 -12.86 8.65 -7.84
C VAL A 74 -11.82 9.38 -8.69
N PHE A 75 -11.61 8.92 -9.92
CA PHE A 75 -10.64 9.53 -10.83
C PHE A 75 -11.30 10.02 -12.11
N MET A 76 -11.05 11.29 -12.45
CA MET A 76 -11.57 11.95 -13.65
C MET A 76 -13.10 11.80 -13.79
N PRO A 77 -13.91 12.29 -12.84
CA PRO A 77 -15.37 12.11 -12.84
C PRO A 77 -16.03 12.74 -14.07
N SER A 78 -15.50 13.87 -14.56
CA SER A 78 -16.02 14.64 -15.70
C SER A 78 -15.60 14.09 -17.07
N ALA A 79 -14.82 12.99 -17.13
CA ALA A 79 -14.36 12.45 -18.41
C ALA A 79 -15.51 11.83 -19.20
N SER A 80 -15.55 12.09 -20.51
CA SER A 80 -16.60 11.61 -21.44
C SER A 80 -16.68 10.08 -21.53
N SER A 81 -15.57 9.40 -21.28
CA SER A 81 -15.52 7.93 -21.20
C SER A 81 -14.42 7.47 -20.25
N ARG A 82 -14.51 6.24 -19.76
CA ARG A 82 -13.47 5.67 -18.90
C ARG A 82 -12.15 5.41 -19.63
N ASP A 83 -12.21 5.19 -20.94
CA ASP A 83 -11.00 5.08 -21.76
C ASP A 83 -10.30 6.42 -21.90
N SER A 84 -11.04 7.50 -22.15
CA SER A 84 -10.51 8.86 -22.18
C SER A 84 -9.90 9.26 -20.84
N ALA A 85 -10.57 8.92 -19.71
CA ALA A 85 -10.05 9.15 -18.37
C ALA A 85 -8.70 8.47 -18.15
N MET A 86 -8.57 7.20 -18.57
CA MET A 86 -7.33 6.44 -18.39
C MET A 86 -6.20 6.96 -19.28
N LYS A 87 -6.50 7.34 -20.53
CA LYS A 87 -5.52 7.97 -21.42
C LYS A 87 -5.00 9.29 -20.84
N LEU A 88 -5.89 10.13 -20.34
CA LEU A 88 -5.52 11.41 -19.74
C LEU A 88 -4.67 11.21 -18.49
N LEU A 89 -5.06 10.29 -17.61
CA LEU A 89 -4.30 9.98 -16.38
C LEU A 89 -2.92 9.42 -16.71
N ALA A 90 -2.81 8.53 -17.70
CA ALA A 90 -1.54 7.99 -18.16
C ALA A 90 -0.64 9.10 -18.74
N ARG A 91 -1.21 10.00 -19.55
CA ARG A 91 -0.48 11.14 -20.13
C ARG A 91 0.02 12.11 -19.05
N GLN A 92 -0.81 12.45 -18.07
CA GLN A 92 -0.38 13.30 -16.95
C GLN A 92 0.77 12.66 -16.17
N PHE A 93 0.69 11.35 -15.92
CA PHE A 93 1.76 10.63 -15.23
C PHE A 93 3.05 10.58 -16.07
N GLU A 94 2.93 10.41 -17.37
CA GLU A 94 4.05 10.45 -18.30
C GLU A 94 4.80 11.78 -18.25
N ILE A 95 4.08 12.90 -18.26
CA ILE A 95 4.67 14.24 -18.11
C ILE A 95 5.46 14.35 -16.80
N VAL A 96 4.89 13.86 -15.68
CA VAL A 96 5.61 13.84 -14.39
C VAL A 96 6.90 13.03 -14.49
N LEU A 97 6.87 11.87 -15.13
CA LEU A 97 8.07 11.04 -15.32
C LEU A 97 9.13 11.71 -16.19
N GLU A 98 8.72 12.44 -17.23
CA GLU A 98 9.61 13.20 -18.11
C GLU A 98 10.27 14.36 -17.37
N VAL A 99 9.47 15.20 -16.68
CA VAL A 99 9.96 16.36 -15.93
C VAL A 99 10.89 15.95 -14.79
N THR A 100 10.65 14.79 -14.16
CA THR A 100 11.49 14.29 -13.06
C THR A 100 12.68 13.46 -13.52
N GLY A 101 12.84 13.22 -14.83
CA GLY A 101 13.89 12.34 -15.36
C GLY A 101 13.71 10.86 -15.03
N LEU A 102 12.50 10.47 -14.62
CA LEU A 102 12.19 9.10 -14.18
C LEU A 102 11.47 8.25 -15.24
N LYS A 103 11.48 8.69 -16.51
CA LYS A 103 10.76 7.97 -17.59
C LYS A 103 11.31 6.56 -17.81
N LEU A 104 12.63 6.41 -17.73
CA LEU A 104 13.29 5.13 -17.92
C LEU A 104 13.79 4.56 -16.59
N SER A 105 13.78 3.24 -16.48
CA SER A 105 14.48 2.51 -15.42
C SER A 105 15.99 2.49 -15.68
N THR A 106 16.78 2.04 -14.72
CA THR A 106 18.22 1.81 -14.90
C THR A 106 18.52 0.76 -15.97
N ALA A 107 17.56 -0.12 -16.28
CA ALA A 107 17.65 -1.11 -17.35
C ALA A 107 17.11 -0.59 -18.70
N GLY A 108 16.76 0.71 -18.81
CA GLY A 108 16.22 1.30 -20.04
C GLY A 108 14.75 1.03 -20.30
N GLU A 109 14.02 0.39 -19.37
CA GLU A 109 12.60 0.10 -19.52
C GLU A 109 11.73 1.33 -19.23
N THR A 110 10.68 1.53 -20.02
CA THR A 110 9.75 2.65 -19.81
C THR A 110 8.85 2.41 -18.60
N ARG A 111 8.84 3.37 -17.69
CA ARG A 111 7.89 3.37 -16.55
C ARG A 111 6.51 3.84 -16.98
N THR A 112 5.50 3.22 -16.39
CA THR A 112 4.07 3.49 -16.62
C THR A 112 3.34 3.61 -15.29
N LEU A 113 2.03 3.89 -15.33
CA LEU A 113 1.17 3.83 -14.13
C LEU A 113 1.33 2.52 -13.35
N TYR A 114 1.58 1.41 -14.05
CA TYR A 114 1.77 0.11 -13.39
C TYR A 114 3.02 0.07 -12.51
N SER A 115 4.05 0.84 -12.85
CA SER A 115 5.28 0.96 -12.04
C SER A 115 5.00 1.48 -10.62
N LEU A 116 3.95 2.30 -10.42
CA LEU A 116 3.54 2.75 -9.09
C LEU A 116 3.07 1.60 -8.20
N ARG A 117 2.46 0.59 -8.79
CA ARG A 117 2.08 -0.62 -8.05
C ARG A 117 3.30 -1.44 -7.67
N HIS A 118 4.29 -1.58 -8.57
CA HIS A 118 5.55 -2.22 -8.24
C HIS A 118 6.24 -1.50 -7.08
N SER A 119 6.32 -0.17 -7.12
CA SER A 119 6.88 0.63 -6.01
C SER A 119 6.12 0.41 -4.70
N SER A 120 4.79 0.31 -4.75
CA SER A 120 3.95 0.06 -3.57
C SER A 120 4.32 -1.27 -2.88
N ILE A 121 4.45 -2.35 -3.64
CA ILE A 121 4.81 -3.67 -3.12
C ILE A 121 6.26 -3.65 -2.61
N MET A 122 7.19 -3.10 -3.40
CA MET A 122 8.60 -2.99 -3.02
C MET A 122 8.81 -2.21 -1.73
N PHE A 123 8.14 -1.08 -1.54
CA PHE A 123 8.24 -0.31 -0.31
C PHE A 123 7.76 -1.10 0.91
N ARG A 124 6.75 -1.95 0.76
CA ARG A 124 6.31 -2.81 1.87
C ARG A 124 7.30 -3.92 2.19
N LEU A 125 7.91 -4.51 1.18
CA LEU A 125 8.95 -5.53 1.37
C LEU A 125 10.24 -4.95 1.98
N LEU A 126 10.61 -3.72 1.57
CA LEU A 126 11.85 -3.09 2.03
C LEU A 126 11.72 -2.40 3.39
N PHE A 127 10.59 -1.77 3.67
CA PHE A 127 10.38 -0.89 4.81
C PHE A 127 9.25 -1.32 5.73
N GLY A 128 8.43 -2.32 5.32
CA GLY A 128 7.36 -2.88 6.14
C GLY A 128 7.93 -3.83 7.18
N ARG A 129 7.84 -3.46 8.45
CA ARG A 129 8.19 -4.37 9.54
C ARG A 129 7.23 -5.56 9.53
N THR A 130 7.75 -6.78 9.48
CA THR A 130 7.02 -8.05 9.73
C THR A 130 5.79 -8.37 8.85
N VAL A 131 5.64 -7.75 7.68
CA VAL A 131 4.56 -8.16 6.76
C VAL A 131 5.00 -9.43 6.03
N ASP A 132 4.32 -10.54 6.31
CA ASP A 132 4.55 -11.78 5.57
C ASP A 132 4.08 -11.67 4.10
N THR A 133 4.72 -12.44 3.24
CA THR A 133 4.48 -12.40 1.79
C THR A 133 3.06 -12.80 1.42
N LEU A 134 2.44 -13.74 2.16
CA LEU A 134 1.07 -14.19 1.89
C LEU A 134 0.05 -13.08 2.19
N THR A 135 0.19 -12.40 3.34
CA THR A 135 -0.64 -11.26 3.71
C THR A 135 -0.50 -10.13 2.68
N LEU A 136 0.75 -9.81 2.28
CA LEU A 136 0.99 -8.79 1.26
C LEU A 136 0.39 -9.19 -0.10
N ALA A 137 0.56 -10.45 -0.51
CA ALA A 137 0.02 -10.96 -1.76
C ALA A 137 -1.51 -10.86 -1.80
N ARG A 138 -2.19 -11.31 -0.74
CA ARG A 138 -3.66 -11.21 -0.61
C ARG A 138 -4.12 -9.77 -0.67
N ASN A 139 -3.50 -8.88 0.11
CA ASN A 139 -3.84 -7.46 0.12
C ASN A 139 -3.59 -6.78 -1.23
N ALA A 140 -2.51 -7.14 -1.91
CA ALA A 140 -2.20 -6.63 -3.24
C ALA A 140 -2.96 -7.34 -4.37
N ARG A 141 -3.85 -8.30 -4.07
CA ARG A 141 -4.60 -9.08 -5.05
C ARG A 141 -3.68 -9.72 -6.11
N THR A 142 -2.66 -10.43 -5.62
CA THR A 142 -1.67 -11.19 -6.41
C THR A 142 -1.33 -12.49 -5.69
N SER A 143 -0.46 -13.31 -6.25
CA SER A 143 0.01 -14.51 -5.57
C SER A 143 1.39 -14.31 -4.93
N PRO A 144 1.76 -15.10 -3.90
CA PRO A 144 3.10 -15.07 -3.31
C PRO A 144 4.19 -15.34 -4.36
N GLU A 145 3.97 -16.26 -5.30
CA GLU A 145 4.90 -16.59 -6.37
C GLU A 145 5.17 -15.39 -7.29
N MET A 146 4.14 -14.55 -7.53
CA MET A 146 4.30 -13.32 -8.30
C MET A 146 5.11 -12.29 -7.53
N ILE A 147 4.96 -12.23 -6.21
CA ILE A 147 5.81 -11.36 -5.37
C ILE A 147 7.23 -11.86 -5.40
N ASP A 148 7.44 -13.15 -5.20
CA ASP A 148 8.77 -13.75 -5.22
C ASP A 148 9.47 -13.52 -6.56
N ARG A 149 8.83 -13.85 -7.66
CA ARG A 149 9.39 -13.73 -9.02
C ARG A 149 9.81 -12.32 -9.38
N PHE A 150 9.03 -11.30 -9.00
CA PHE A 150 9.30 -9.92 -9.44
C PHE A 150 10.07 -9.09 -8.43
N TYR A 151 10.14 -9.51 -7.17
CA TYR A 151 10.68 -8.69 -6.09
C TYR A 151 11.77 -9.38 -5.27
N ALA A 152 11.82 -10.72 -5.24
CA ALA A 152 12.78 -11.46 -4.42
C ALA A 152 14.23 -11.21 -4.83
N ALA A 153 14.50 -11.00 -6.11
CA ALA A 153 15.85 -10.70 -6.61
C ALA A 153 16.47 -9.44 -5.97
N THR A 154 15.64 -8.51 -5.49
CA THR A 154 16.07 -7.29 -4.79
C THR A 154 16.14 -7.45 -3.27
N LEU A 155 15.61 -8.54 -2.73
CA LEU A 155 15.63 -8.88 -1.32
C LEU A 155 16.84 -9.75 -1.01
N GLN A 156 18.00 -9.13 -0.80
CA GLN A 156 19.18 -9.85 -0.32
C GLN A 156 18.96 -10.28 1.12
N GLY A 157 19.29 -11.54 1.46
CA GLY A 157 19.17 -12.10 2.80
C GLY A 157 19.87 -11.27 3.88
N ALA A 158 20.98 -10.59 3.53
CA ALA A 158 21.69 -9.69 4.42
C ALA A 158 20.84 -8.51 4.94
N ARG A 159 19.78 -8.09 4.25
CA ARG A 159 18.87 -7.05 4.73
C ARG A 159 17.92 -7.51 5.83
N ASN A 160 17.70 -8.82 5.92
CA ASN A 160 16.75 -9.43 6.83
C ASN A 160 17.41 -10.33 7.88
N VAL A 161 18.73 -10.16 8.12
CA VAL A 161 19.48 -10.97 9.11
C VAL A 161 18.80 -10.96 10.46
N GLY A 162 18.37 -9.79 10.94
CA GLY A 162 17.66 -9.67 12.21
C GLY A 162 16.35 -10.46 12.27
N GLU A 163 15.62 -10.56 11.17
CA GLU A 163 14.38 -11.36 11.09
C GLU A 163 14.69 -12.86 10.97
N LEU A 164 15.73 -13.23 10.21
CA LEU A 164 16.18 -14.60 10.07
C LEU A 164 16.73 -15.17 11.38
N GLN A 165 17.25 -14.32 12.27
CA GLN A 165 17.81 -14.71 13.56
C GLN A 165 16.82 -14.61 14.71
N LYS A 166 15.62 -14.07 14.52
CA LYS A 166 14.58 -14.06 15.56
C LYS A 166 14.11 -15.48 15.83
N GLN A 167 14.54 -16.01 16.97
CA GLN A 167 13.95 -17.20 17.57
C GLN A 167 12.76 -16.75 18.42
N ALA A 168 11.61 -17.39 18.26
CA ALA A 168 10.54 -17.31 19.25
C ALA A 168 11.09 -17.89 20.54
N ALA A 169 11.33 -17.07 21.56
CA ALA A 169 11.71 -17.56 22.87
C ALA A 169 10.61 -18.55 23.34
N PRO A 170 10.94 -19.81 23.68
CA PRO A 170 9.96 -20.71 24.24
C PRO A 170 9.38 -20.06 25.51
N ALA A 171 8.08 -20.20 25.74
CA ALA A 171 7.35 -19.58 26.84
C ALA A 171 7.94 -19.90 28.24
N SER A 172 8.80 -20.89 28.35
CA SER A 172 9.52 -21.33 29.55
C SER A 172 10.77 -20.49 29.89
N LEU A 173 11.20 -19.56 29.03
CA LEU A 173 12.39 -18.70 29.23
C LEU A 173 12.05 -17.26 29.69
N GLN A 174 10.83 -17.00 30.11
CA GLN A 174 10.55 -15.81 30.91
C GLN A 174 11.05 -16.05 32.35
N ILE A 175 12.37 -15.87 32.54
CA ILE A 175 12.95 -15.77 33.87
C ILE A 175 12.31 -14.54 34.52
N ALA A 176 11.53 -14.77 35.57
CA ALA A 176 11.02 -13.69 36.39
C ALA A 176 12.21 -12.83 36.86
N PRO A 177 12.10 -11.50 36.91
CA PRO A 177 13.18 -10.67 37.42
C PRO A 177 13.49 -11.12 38.84
N GLU A 178 14.75 -11.46 39.12
CA GLU A 178 15.24 -11.81 40.46
C GLU A 178 14.82 -10.69 41.44
N ALA A 179 14.08 -11.11 42.45
CA ALA A 179 13.75 -10.22 43.56
C ALA A 179 15.03 -9.71 44.19
N VAL A 180 15.29 -8.40 44.09
CA VAL A 180 16.39 -7.74 44.76
C VAL A 180 16.21 -7.97 46.26
N VAL A 181 17.04 -8.81 46.85
CA VAL A 181 17.11 -9.03 48.30
C VAL A 181 17.67 -7.74 48.93
N PRO A 182 16.95 -7.04 49.81
CA PRO A 182 17.50 -5.87 50.47
C PRO A 182 18.64 -6.28 51.38
N SER A 183 19.82 -5.67 51.15
CA SER A 183 21.00 -5.82 52.03
C SER A 183 20.65 -5.39 53.44
N ARG A 184 20.77 -6.29 54.41
CA ARG A 184 20.73 -5.99 55.85
C ARG A 184 21.94 -5.15 56.20
N ASN A 185 21.74 -3.87 56.52
CA ASN A 185 22.71 -3.08 57.22
C ASN A 185 22.96 -3.69 58.59
N HIS A 186 24.17 -4.17 58.85
CA HIS A 186 24.68 -4.34 60.21
C HIS A 186 25.17 -2.97 60.64
N GLN A 187 24.45 -2.38 61.58
CA GLN A 187 25.00 -1.39 62.50
C GLN A 187 25.53 -2.18 63.72
N ASP A 188 26.84 -2.03 63.97
CA ASP A 188 27.48 -1.95 65.27
C ASP A 188 28.65 -1.01 65.14
#